data_b9b1e77d996b9b8222e9a503f35a91b1
#
_entry.id   b9b1e77d996b9b8222e9a503f35a91b1
#
_cell.length_a   1.000
_cell.length_b   1.000
_cell.length_c   1.000
_cell.angle_alpha   90.00
_cell.angle_beta   90.00
_cell.angle_gamma   90.00
#
_symmetry.space_group_name_H-M   'P 1'
#
loop_
_entity.id
_entity.type
_entity.pdbx_description
1 polymer ?
#
loop_
_entity_poly.entity_id
_entity_poly.type
_entity_poly.pdbx_seq_one_letter_code
_entity_poly.pdbx_strand_id
1 'polypeptide(L)'
;MLLLLLAVTAAAAVGAGPGKAVQFLAVGDWGGVPEPPFVTPREAATAAAMGRAAAERGADFVLALGDNFYYDGVRDEWDPRFQETFERAFAAPELRALPWFVLAGNHDHHGNVSAQLAYSRHSERWRFPHYYYSLRLHVPGTNATARLLVLDTVLLCGATDDFGVGATPRGPPDAAAAEAQLSWLQRRLAAARHDRYVLVAGHYPVWSVAEHGPTQCLLRLLRPLLRRHRVTAYLCGHDHNLQFLHEDGVGYVVSGAGNFMEASQTHRAAVPPGAARFFYGAPESPGGFAHLRLDADHPTVRCRERY
;
A
#
# COMPACT_ATOMS: atom_id res chain seq x y z
N MET A 1 -1.95 27.68 28.93
CA MET A 1 -1.63 26.26 29.13
C MET A 1 -1.23 25.71 27.76
N LEU A 2 0.08 25.58 27.51
CA LEU A 2 0.66 25.24 26.20
C LEU A 2 0.68 23.70 26.07
N LEU A 3 -0.20 23.12 25.26
CA LEU A 3 -0.13 21.69 24.95
C LEU A 3 1.01 21.47 23.95
N LEU A 4 2.14 20.95 24.44
CA LEU A 4 3.18 20.39 23.58
C LEU A 4 2.66 19.10 22.93
N LEU A 5 2.30 19.16 21.65
CA LEU A 5 2.11 17.96 20.80
C LEU A 5 3.50 17.36 20.54
N LEU A 6 3.87 16.36 21.33
CA LEU A 6 5.00 15.48 21.05
C LEU A 6 4.66 14.62 19.83
N ALA A 7 5.16 15.01 18.66
CA ALA A 7 5.15 14.15 17.49
C ALA A 7 6.07 12.94 17.76
N VAL A 8 5.48 11.79 18.09
CA VAL A 8 6.19 10.52 18.22
C VAL A 8 6.68 10.13 16.85
N THR A 9 7.96 10.36 16.57
CA THR A 9 8.62 9.82 15.39
C THR A 9 9.08 8.40 15.68
N ALA A 10 8.18 7.43 15.56
CA ALA A 10 8.57 6.03 15.56
C ALA A 10 9.27 5.72 14.22
N ALA A 11 10.59 5.87 14.18
CA ALA A 11 11.40 5.30 13.11
C ALA A 11 11.66 3.83 13.49
N ALA A 12 10.77 2.93 13.09
CA ALA A 12 11.04 1.51 13.18
C ALA A 12 12.19 1.18 12.21
N ALA A 13 13.34 0.78 12.73
CA ALA A 13 14.40 0.21 11.93
C ALA A 13 14.04 -1.28 11.69
N VAL A 14 13.64 -1.61 10.48
CA VAL A 14 13.47 -3.00 10.07
C VAL A 14 14.86 -3.55 9.79
N GLY A 15 15.32 -4.52 10.58
CA GLY A 15 16.54 -5.28 10.30
C GLY A 15 16.29 -6.14 9.06
N ALA A 16 17.02 -5.90 7.99
CA ALA A 16 16.98 -6.75 6.81
C ALA A 16 17.55 -8.13 7.16
N GLY A 17 16.92 -9.20 6.63
CA GLY A 17 17.44 -10.56 6.71
C GLY A 17 18.84 -10.70 6.07
N PRO A 18 19.45 -11.90 6.08
CA PRO A 18 20.86 -12.12 5.66
C PRO A 18 21.11 -11.94 4.14
N GLY A 19 20.15 -11.40 3.40
CA GLY A 19 20.24 -11.13 1.97
C GLY A 19 21.08 -9.90 1.60
N LYS A 20 21.37 -9.76 0.30
CA LYS A 20 22.05 -8.57 -0.27
C LYS A 20 21.06 -7.46 -0.67
N ALA A 21 19.81 -7.55 -0.30
CA ALA A 21 18.75 -6.62 -0.69
C ALA A 21 17.65 -6.58 0.36
N VAL A 22 16.96 -5.46 0.47
CA VAL A 22 15.65 -5.39 1.12
C VAL A 22 14.60 -5.96 0.16
N GLN A 23 13.81 -6.91 0.62
CA GLN A 23 12.75 -7.54 -0.18
C GLN A 23 11.42 -7.46 0.55
N PHE A 24 10.35 -7.15 -0.14
CA PHE A 24 9.03 -7.11 0.47
C PHE A 24 7.92 -7.42 -0.54
N LEU A 25 6.80 -7.87 0.01
CA LEU A 25 5.57 -8.08 -0.74
C LEU A 25 4.67 -6.86 -0.56
N ALA A 26 3.97 -6.44 -1.61
CA ALA A 26 3.00 -5.36 -1.54
C ALA A 26 1.66 -5.88 -2.09
N VAL A 27 0.60 -5.77 -1.29
CA VAL A 27 -0.75 -6.25 -1.61
C VAL A 27 -1.77 -5.26 -1.08
N GLY A 28 -2.70 -4.83 -1.90
CA GLY A 28 -3.88 -4.06 -1.54
C GLY A 28 -5.15 -4.84 -1.86
N ASP A 29 -6.27 -4.32 -1.36
CA ASP A 29 -7.59 -4.80 -1.72
C ASP A 29 -7.77 -6.30 -1.43
N TRP A 30 -7.29 -6.71 -0.26
CA TRP A 30 -7.20 -8.11 0.15
C TRP A 30 -8.23 -8.51 1.22
N GLY A 31 -9.08 -7.59 1.63
CA GLY A 31 -9.85 -7.59 2.87
C GLY A 31 -11.05 -8.52 2.95
N GLY A 32 -11.09 -9.63 2.21
CA GLY A 32 -12.16 -10.63 2.33
C GLY A 32 -13.55 -10.11 1.99
N VAL A 33 -14.55 -10.62 2.71
CA VAL A 33 -15.96 -10.21 2.64
C VAL A 33 -16.57 -10.20 4.04
N PRO A 34 -17.67 -9.44 4.28
CA PRO A 34 -18.27 -9.34 5.62
C PRO A 34 -19.02 -10.60 6.09
N GLU A 35 -19.34 -11.53 5.18
CA GLU A 35 -20.04 -12.76 5.48
C GLU A 35 -19.05 -13.90 5.81
N PRO A 36 -19.39 -14.80 6.77
CA PRO A 36 -18.58 -15.98 7.01
C PRO A 36 -18.39 -16.83 5.74
N PRO A 37 -17.19 -17.34 5.47
CA PRO A 37 -16.03 -17.44 6.37
C PRO A 37 -15.13 -16.20 6.43
N PHE A 38 -15.54 -15.04 5.94
CA PHE A 38 -14.82 -13.76 5.91
C PHE A 38 -13.59 -13.74 4.99
N VAL A 39 -13.39 -14.78 4.22
CA VAL A 39 -12.28 -14.99 3.28
C VAL A 39 -12.85 -15.46 1.95
N THR A 40 -12.38 -14.89 0.85
CA THR A 40 -12.76 -15.37 -0.48
C THR A 40 -11.77 -16.44 -1.00
N PRO A 41 -12.17 -17.27 -1.97
CA PRO A 41 -11.25 -18.19 -2.63
C PRO A 41 -10.05 -17.48 -3.25
N ARG A 42 -10.23 -16.25 -3.76
CA ARG A 42 -9.14 -15.46 -4.38
C ARG A 42 -8.18 -14.93 -3.33
N GLU A 43 -8.68 -14.39 -2.23
CA GLU A 43 -7.84 -13.98 -1.11
C GLU A 43 -6.99 -15.15 -0.60
N ALA A 44 -7.61 -16.31 -0.37
CA ALA A 44 -6.90 -17.52 0.05
C ALA A 44 -5.81 -17.95 -0.96
N ALA A 45 -6.11 -17.87 -2.26
CA ALA A 45 -5.14 -18.19 -3.30
C ALA A 45 -3.98 -17.17 -3.35
N THR A 46 -4.29 -15.88 -3.19
CA THR A 46 -3.29 -14.80 -3.07
C THR A 46 -2.40 -15.03 -1.87
N ALA A 47 -2.97 -15.32 -0.70
CA ALA A 47 -2.22 -15.59 0.53
C ALA A 47 -1.28 -16.80 0.37
N ALA A 48 -1.76 -17.89 -0.24
CA ALA A 48 -0.95 -19.06 -0.54
C ALA A 48 0.20 -18.73 -1.51
N ALA A 49 -0.06 -17.93 -2.55
CA ALA A 49 0.97 -17.50 -3.51
C ALA A 49 2.02 -16.57 -2.86
N MET A 50 1.59 -15.67 -1.96
CA MET A 50 2.50 -14.82 -1.17
C MET A 50 3.41 -15.66 -0.27
N GLY A 51 2.87 -16.69 0.40
CA GLY A 51 3.65 -17.63 1.19
C GLY A 51 4.75 -18.32 0.38
N ARG A 52 4.39 -18.86 -0.81
CA ARG A 52 5.38 -19.47 -1.73
C ARG A 52 6.43 -18.45 -2.20
N ALA A 53 6.02 -17.23 -2.54
CA ALA A 53 6.95 -16.20 -2.96
C ALA A 53 7.92 -15.80 -1.85
N ALA A 54 7.46 -15.72 -0.60
CA ALA A 54 8.29 -15.45 0.58
C ALA A 54 9.29 -16.60 0.82
N ALA A 55 8.86 -17.86 0.69
CA ALA A 55 9.74 -19.03 0.81
C ALA A 55 10.83 -19.07 -0.28
N GLU A 56 10.46 -18.82 -1.54
CA GLU A 56 11.37 -18.94 -2.68
C GLU A 56 12.35 -17.77 -2.82
N ARG A 57 11.89 -16.55 -2.51
CA ARG A 57 12.64 -15.32 -2.82
C ARG A 57 13.07 -14.56 -1.57
N GLY A 58 12.46 -14.87 -0.44
CA GLY A 58 12.55 -14.08 0.77
C GLY A 58 11.66 -12.85 0.75
N ALA A 59 11.27 -12.43 1.95
CA ALA A 59 10.65 -11.15 2.22
C ALA A 59 11.04 -10.71 3.62
N ASP A 60 11.28 -9.42 3.81
CA ASP A 60 11.60 -8.82 5.11
C ASP A 60 10.32 -8.30 5.80
N PHE A 61 9.30 -7.95 5.00
CA PHE A 61 8.00 -7.48 5.47
C PHE A 61 6.93 -7.56 4.36
N VAL A 62 5.68 -7.32 4.74
CA VAL A 62 4.57 -7.08 3.81
C VAL A 62 4.12 -5.64 3.96
N LEU A 63 3.82 -4.98 2.84
CA LEU A 63 3.16 -3.68 2.78
C LEU A 63 1.70 -3.88 2.34
N ALA A 64 0.76 -3.67 3.26
CA ALA A 64 -0.67 -3.70 2.98
C ALA A 64 -1.12 -2.33 2.49
N LEU A 65 -1.65 -2.27 1.26
CA LEU A 65 -1.94 -1.04 0.53
C LEU A 65 -3.40 -0.55 0.67
N GLY A 66 -4.05 -0.91 1.77
CA GLY A 66 -5.42 -0.50 2.08
C GLY A 66 -6.48 -1.47 1.57
N ASP A 67 -7.72 -1.15 1.91
CA ASP A 67 -8.88 -2.01 1.81
C ASP A 67 -8.61 -3.36 2.47
N ASN A 68 -8.26 -3.22 3.75
CA ASN A 68 -7.89 -4.33 4.61
C ASN A 68 -9.10 -5.16 5.05
N PHE A 69 -10.31 -4.57 4.98
CA PHE A 69 -11.58 -5.23 5.35
C PHE A 69 -12.76 -4.67 4.54
N TYR A 70 -13.27 -5.47 3.59
CA TYR A 70 -14.47 -5.14 2.79
C TYR A 70 -15.77 -5.44 3.56
N TYR A 71 -16.87 -4.71 3.39
CA TYR A 71 -16.97 -3.47 2.58
C TYR A 71 -16.90 -2.24 3.49
N ASP A 72 -17.14 -2.40 4.79
CA ASP A 72 -17.32 -1.33 5.77
C ASP A 72 -16.27 -1.41 6.90
N GLY A 73 -15.05 -1.85 6.58
CA GLY A 73 -13.96 -1.94 7.53
C GLY A 73 -14.25 -2.88 8.72
N VAL A 74 -13.73 -2.54 9.88
CA VAL A 74 -13.96 -3.23 11.15
C VAL A 74 -14.67 -2.31 12.15
N ARG A 75 -15.36 -2.88 13.15
CA ARG A 75 -16.10 -2.15 14.17
C ARG A 75 -15.23 -1.67 15.32
N ASP A 76 -14.41 -2.56 15.83
CA ASP A 76 -13.52 -2.34 16.97
C ASP A 76 -12.28 -3.25 16.88
N GLU A 77 -11.34 -3.10 17.81
CA GLU A 77 -10.09 -3.87 17.85
C GLU A 77 -10.26 -5.37 18.17
N TRP A 78 -11.47 -5.82 18.48
CA TRP A 78 -11.84 -7.21 18.76
C TRP A 78 -12.66 -7.83 17.63
N ASP A 79 -12.87 -7.12 16.54
CA ASP A 79 -13.62 -7.62 15.40
C ASP A 79 -13.05 -8.95 14.92
N PRO A 80 -13.87 -10.01 14.79
CA PRO A 80 -13.40 -11.36 14.42
C PRO A 80 -12.69 -11.39 13.08
N ARG A 81 -12.90 -10.40 12.21
CA ARG A 81 -12.26 -10.33 10.91
C ARG A 81 -10.74 -10.15 11.00
N PHE A 82 -10.20 -9.58 12.06
CA PHE A 82 -8.76 -9.59 12.28
C PHE A 82 -8.21 -11.02 12.35
N GLN A 83 -8.96 -11.95 12.95
CA GLN A 83 -8.55 -13.35 13.04
C GLN A 83 -8.82 -14.10 11.74
N GLU A 84 -9.99 -13.95 11.15
CA GLU A 84 -10.42 -14.76 10.01
C GLU A 84 -9.79 -14.25 8.69
N THR A 85 -9.94 -12.96 8.39
CA THR A 85 -9.46 -12.33 7.15
C THR A 85 -7.96 -12.09 7.16
N PHE A 86 -7.32 -11.88 8.33
CA PHE A 86 -5.89 -11.60 8.39
C PHE A 86 -5.07 -12.75 8.98
N GLU A 87 -5.23 -13.05 10.29
CA GLU A 87 -4.29 -13.96 10.98
C GLU A 87 -4.36 -15.39 10.43
N ARG A 88 -5.56 -15.89 10.11
CA ARG A 88 -5.78 -17.24 9.58
C ARG A 88 -5.63 -17.32 8.07
N ALA A 89 -6.05 -16.30 7.32
CA ALA A 89 -5.93 -16.28 5.87
C ALA A 89 -4.45 -16.26 5.44
N PHE A 90 -3.62 -15.42 6.08
CA PHE A 90 -2.19 -15.30 5.78
C PHE A 90 -1.33 -16.10 6.77
N ALA A 91 -1.66 -17.38 6.97
CA ALA A 91 -1.10 -18.24 8.01
C ALA A 91 0.14 -19.03 7.55
N ALA A 92 0.59 -18.93 6.31
CA ALA A 92 1.82 -19.60 5.87
C ALA A 92 2.99 -19.25 6.81
N PRO A 93 3.84 -20.22 7.22
CA PRO A 93 4.92 -19.96 8.19
C PRO A 93 5.81 -18.77 7.81
N GLU A 94 6.11 -18.61 6.52
CA GLU A 94 6.95 -17.54 5.99
C GLU A 94 6.27 -16.17 6.14
N LEU A 95 4.94 -16.10 6.04
CA LEU A 95 4.19 -14.86 6.21
C LEU A 95 3.94 -14.54 7.69
N ARG A 96 3.79 -15.57 8.55
CA ARG A 96 3.60 -15.37 10.00
C ARG A 96 4.80 -14.71 10.66
N ALA A 97 6.00 -14.95 10.14
CA ALA A 97 7.22 -14.36 10.64
C ALA A 97 7.43 -12.90 10.24
N LEU A 98 6.64 -12.38 9.28
CA LEU A 98 6.84 -11.05 8.73
C LEU A 98 5.97 -9.99 9.41
N PRO A 99 6.53 -8.80 9.69
CA PRO A 99 5.70 -7.63 10.02
C PRO A 99 4.94 -7.15 8.78
N TRP A 100 3.69 -6.76 8.99
CA TRP A 100 2.82 -6.14 7.99
C TRP A 100 2.70 -4.66 8.30
N PHE A 101 3.26 -3.81 7.45
CA PHE A 101 3.07 -2.37 7.52
C PHE A 101 1.82 -1.99 6.76
N VAL A 102 0.86 -1.41 7.48
CA VAL A 102 -0.52 -1.26 7.02
C VAL A 102 -0.84 0.21 6.78
N LEU A 103 -1.59 0.48 5.73
CA LEU A 103 -2.30 1.74 5.52
C LEU A 103 -3.79 1.48 5.30
N ALA A 104 -4.62 2.51 5.47
CA ALA A 104 -6.06 2.40 5.26
C ALA A 104 -6.44 2.76 3.82
N GLY A 105 -7.46 2.06 3.29
CA GLY A 105 -8.17 2.41 2.07
C GLY A 105 -9.54 3.02 2.37
N ASN A 106 -10.34 3.28 1.34
CA ASN A 106 -11.65 3.91 1.50
C ASN A 106 -12.66 2.98 2.21
N HIS A 107 -12.62 1.67 1.95
CA HIS A 107 -13.44 0.71 2.68
C HIS A 107 -13.10 0.65 4.17
N ASP A 108 -11.84 0.79 4.54
CA ASP A 108 -11.42 0.89 5.94
C ASP A 108 -12.00 2.13 6.62
N HIS A 109 -12.10 3.24 5.89
CA HIS A 109 -12.67 4.51 6.37
C HIS A 109 -14.20 4.52 6.46
N HIS A 110 -14.90 3.56 5.84
CA HIS A 110 -16.32 3.33 6.10
C HIS A 110 -16.54 2.74 7.51
N GLY A 111 -15.53 2.05 8.05
CA GLY A 111 -15.53 1.51 9.40
C GLY A 111 -14.68 2.32 10.37
N ASN A 112 -14.00 1.62 11.27
CA ASN A 112 -13.22 2.22 12.35
C ASN A 112 -11.71 2.03 12.12
N VAL A 113 -11.05 2.95 11.42
CA VAL A 113 -9.59 2.92 11.21
C VAL A 113 -8.83 3.02 12.54
N SER A 114 -9.39 3.71 13.56
CA SER A 114 -8.72 3.77 14.86
C SER A 114 -8.67 2.42 15.58
N ALA A 115 -9.62 1.51 15.28
CA ALA A 115 -9.57 0.12 15.73
C ALA A 115 -8.43 -0.64 15.06
N GLN A 116 -8.17 -0.39 13.78
CA GLN A 116 -7.05 -0.99 13.06
C GLN A 116 -5.70 -0.50 13.62
N LEU A 117 -5.59 0.79 13.97
CA LEU A 117 -4.42 1.32 14.69
C LEU A 117 -4.25 0.62 16.04
N ALA A 118 -5.35 0.46 16.81
CA ALA A 118 -5.34 -0.17 18.12
C ALA A 118 -4.95 -1.66 18.06
N TYR A 119 -5.35 -2.38 17.01
CA TYR A 119 -5.01 -3.78 16.80
C TYR A 119 -3.49 -4.03 16.75
N SER A 120 -2.68 -3.03 16.44
CA SER A 120 -1.21 -3.12 16.53
C SER A 120 -0.69 -3.48 17.94
N ARG A 121 -1.54 -3.39 18.98
CA ARG A 121 -1.22 -3.84 20.35
C ARG A 121 -1.54 -5.31 20.58
N HIS A 122 -2.35 -5.93 19.72
CA HIS A 122 -2.83 -7.29 19.84
C HIS A 122 -2.11 -8.28 18.92
N SER A 123 -1.46 -7.76 17.86
CA SER A 123 -0.70 -8.58 16.91
C SER A 123 0.69 -8.02 16.69
N GLU A 124 1.72 -8.86 16.86
CA GLU A 124 3.10 -8.49 16.55
C GLU A 124 3.35 -8.30 15.06
N ARG A 125 2.52 -8.92 14.23
CA ARG A 125 2.58 -8.79 12.77
C ARG A 125 2.00 -7.49 12.27
N TRP A 126 0.87 -7.04 12.85
CA TRP A 126 0.11 -5.87 12.41
C TRP A 126 0.78 -4.58 12.88
N ARG A 127 1.38 -3.82 11.95
CA ARG A 127 2.11 -2.59 12.23
C ARG A 127 1.40 -1.40 11.56
N PHE A 128 0.47 -0.79 12.28
CA PHE A 128 -0.25 0.41 11.85
C PHE A 128 -0.11 1.50 12.92
N PRO A 129 1.08 2.16 13.00
CA PRO A 129 1.40 3.03 14.12
C PRO A 129 0.68 4.39 14.09
N HIS A 130 0.29 4.85 12.92
CA HIS A 130 -0.39 6.13 12.68
C HIS A 130 -1.01 6.12 11.28
N TYR A 131 -1.99 6.99 11.00
CA TYR A 131 -2.60 7.15 9.67
C TYR A 131 -1.55 7.39 8.56
N TYR A 132 -0.47 8.10 8.89
CA TYR A 132 0.67 8.27 7.99
C TYR A 132 1.98 8.22 8.81
N TYR A 133 2.99 7.56 8.27
CA TYR A 133 4.25 7.32 8.98
C TYR A 133 5.42 7.06 8.01
N SER A 134 6.63 6.92 8.55
CA SER A 134 7.81 6.62 7.73
C SER A 134 8.62 5.49 8.30
N LEU A 135 9.18 4.67 7.41
CA LEU A 135 10.13 3.63 7.73
C LEU A 135 11.48 3.98 7.11
N ARG A 136 12.56 3.63 7.80
CA ARG A 136 13.91 3.66 7.26
C ARG A 136 14.44 2.25 7.18
N LEU A 137 14.84 1.84 5.98
CA LEU A 137 15.33 0.52 5.67
C LEU A 137 16.81 0.61 5.33
N HIS A 138 17.63 -0.31 5.86
CA HIS A 138 19.03 -0.42 5.46
C HIS A 138 19.15 -1.42 4.32
N VAL A 139 19.85 -1.04 3.24
CA VAL A 139 20.16 -1.95 2.14
C VAL A 139 21.34 -2.82 2.58
N PRO A 140 21.17 -4.14 2.76
CA PRO A 140 22.19 -5.02 3.31
C PRO A 140 23.49 -5.01 2.52
N GLY A 141 24.62 -5.07 3.26
CA GLY A 141 25.96 -5.07 2.66
C GLY A 141 26.41 -3.70 2.12
N THR A 142 25.67 -2.64 2.39
CA THR A 142 25.97 -1.27 1.95
C THR A 142 25.73 -0.25 3.06
N ASN A 143 26.17 1.00 2.84
CA ASN A 143 25.78 2.14 3.68
C ASN A 143 24.51 2.84 3.14
N ALA A 144 23.87 2.28 2.12
CA ALA A 144 22.70 2.86 1.51
C ALA A 144 21.44 2.60 2.36
N THR A 145 20.54 3.57 2.32
CA THR A 145 19.23 3.49 2.98
C THR A 145 18.12 3.68 1.98
N ALA A 146 16.97 3.07 2.27
CA ALA A 146 15.71 3.36 1.61
C ALA A 146 14.74 4.00 2.61
N ARG A 147 13.93 4.92 2.13
CA ARG A 147 12.86 5.56 2.88
C ARG A 147 11.52 5.13 2.31
N LEU A 148 10.63 4.58 3.14
CA LEU A 148 9.23 4.36 2.80
C LEU A 148 8.38 5.36 3.58
N LEU A 149 7.60 6.16 2.85
CA LEU A 149 6.65 7.14 3.37
C LEU A 149 5.24 6.62 3.10
N VAL A 150 4.51 6.31 4.14
CA VAL A 150 3.15 5.77 4.08
C VAL A 150 2.17 6.89 4.34
N LEU A 151 1.14 7.01 3.49
CA LEU A 151 0.13 8.06 3.48
C LEU A 151 -1.26 7.48 3.65
N ASP A 152 -2.14 8.26 4.23
CA ASP A 152 -3.58 8.05 4.16
C ASP A 152 -4.16 8.97 3.07
N THR A 153 -4.53 8.37 1.94
CA THR A 153 -5.03 9.12 0.78
C THR A 153 -6.49 9.53 0.93
N VAL A 154 -7.25 8.88 1.81
CA VAL A 154 -8.62 9.27 2.14
C VAL A 154 -8.61 10.55 2.99
N LEU A 155 -7.71 10.67 3.95
CA LEU A 155 -7.52 11.92 4.70
C LEU A 155 -7.05 13.08 3.79
N LEU A 156 -6.31 12.78 2.70
CA LEU A 156 -5.85 13.80 1.76
C LEU A 156 -6.92 14.24 0.77
N CYS A 157 -7.73 13.31 0.26
CA CYS A 157 -8.58 13.52 -0.90
C CYS A 157 -10.07 13.30 -0.63
N GLY A 158 -10.42 12.66 0.47
CA GLY A 158 -11.77 12.23 0.80
C GLY A 158 -12.06 10.78 0.43
N ALA A 159 -13.16 10.26 0.92
CA ALA A 159 -13.65 8.93 0.54
C ALA A 159 -14.24 8.93 -0.88
N THR A 160 -14.20 7.77 -1.52
CA THR A 160 -14.96 7.47 -2.73
C THR A 160 -16.17 6.61 -2.36
N ASP A 161 -17.22 6.72 -3.16
CA ASP A 161 -18.32 5.79 -3.17
C ASP A 161 -18.09 4.84 -4.36
N ASP A 162 -17.58 3.64 -4.08
CA ASP A 162 -17.11 2.71 -5.11
C ASP A 162 -18.24 2.05 -5.92
N PHE A 163 -19.49 2.27 -5.52
CA PHE A 163 -20.67 1.77 -6.26
C PHE A 163 -21.07 2.65 -7.44
N GLY A 164 -20.39 3.77 -7.64
CA GLY A 164 -20.63 4.70 -8.76
C GLY A 164 -19.50 4.68 -9.79
N VAL A 165 -19.80 4.36 -11.06
CA VAL A 165 -18.84 4.45 -12.16
C VAL A 165 -18.21 5.86 -12.19
N GLY A 166 -16.87 5.93 -12.04
CA GLY A 166 -16.14 7.19 -12.05
C GLY A 166 -16.27 8.02 -10.76
N ALA A 167 -16.57 7.38 -9.62
CA ALA A 167 -16.59 8.05 -8.33
C ALA A 167 -15.23 8.71 -8.03
N THR A 168 -15.25 10.03 -7.85
CA THR A 168 -14.05 10.79 -7.50
C THR A 168 -14.12 11.24 -6.03
N PRO A 169 -12.98 11.25 -5.31
CA PRO A 169 -12.95 11.78 -3.95
C PRO A 169 -13.50 13.19 -3.85
N ARG A 170 -14.40 13.44 -2.89
CA ARG A 170 -15.15 14.71 -2.75
C ARG A 170 -14.37 15.81 -2.04
N GLY A 171 -13.13 15.55 -1.67
CA GLY A 171 -12.27 16.44 -0.89
C GLY A 171 -12.04 15.90 0.54
N PRO A 172 -11.00 16.38 1.23
CA PRO A 172 -10.64 15.89 2.56
C PRO A 172 -11.78 16.13 3.57
N PRO A 173 -12.06 15.17 4.47
CA PRO A 173 -13.05 15.34 5.52
C PRO A 173 -12.64 16.42 6.55
N ASP A 174 -11.34 16.61 6.72
CA ASP A 174 -10.72 17.66 7.54
C ASP A 174 -9.55 18.28 6.76
N ALA A 175 -9.73 19.51 6.30
CA ALA A 175 -8.73 20.24 5.52
C ALA A 175 -7.45 20.51 6.33
N ALA A 176 -7.55 20.74 7.65
CA ALA A 176 -6.37 21.00 8.49
C ALA A 176 -5.55 19.70 8.68
N ALA A 177 -6.20 18.56 8.85
CA ALA A 177 -5.54 17.26 8.94
C ALA A 177 -4.85 16.91 7.61
N ALA A 178 -5.51 17.16 6.47
CA ALA A 178 -4.93 16.98 5.15
C ALA A 178 -3.69 17.84 4.92
N GLU A 179 -3.75 19.13 5.29
CA GLU A 179 -2.61 20.05 5.20
C GLU A 179 -1.45 19.63 6.13
N ALA A 180 -1.77 19.18 7.34
CA ALA A 180 -0.77 18.67 8.27
C ALA A 180 -0.03 17.45 7.70
N GLN A 181 -0.75 16.51 7.08
CA GLN A 181 -0.16 15.35 6.42
C GLN A 181 0.71 15.77 5.22
N LEU A 182 0.21 16.67 4.36
CA LEU A 182 0.96 17.16 3.20
C LEU A 182 2.25 17.89 3.61
N SER A 183 2.18 18.74 4.63
CA SER A 183 3.33 19.42 5.22
C SER A 183 4.33 18.42 5.82
N TRP A 184 3.85 17.37 6.48
CA TRP A 184 4.69 16.28 6.98
C TRP A 184 5.39 15.56 5.83
N LEU A 185 4.68 15.21 4.77
CA LEU A 185 5.25 14.55 3.58
C LEU A 185 6.37 15.39 2.97
N GLN A 186 6.14 16.69 2.76
CA GLN A 186 7.14 17.59 2.20
C GLN A 186 8.42 17.62 3.05
N ARG A 187 8.29 17.73 4.37
CA ARG A 187 9.44 17.67 5.29
C ARG A 187 10.18 16.32 5.22
N ARG A 188 9.44 15.20 5.12
CA ARG A 188 10.05 13.86 5.03
C ARG A 188 10.75 13.63 3.71
N LEU A 189 10.18 14.05 2.60
CA LEU A 189 10.81 14.00 1.28
C LEU A 189 12.10 14.84 1.24
N ALA A 190 12.08 16.04 1.80
CA ALA A 190 13.27 16.88 1.88
C ALA A 190 14.38 16.23 2.74
N ALA A 191 14.02 15.55 3.84
CA ALA A 191 14.96 14.84 4.69
C ALA A 191 15.51 13.56 4.05
N ALA A 192 14.78 12.96 3.11
CA ALA A 192 15.15 11.73 2.41
C ALA A 192 16.14 11.94 1.25
N ARG A 193 16.62 13.15 1.02
CA ARG A 193 17.49 13.50 -0.13
C ARG A 193 18.81 12.69 -0.23
N HIS A 194 19.22 12.05 0.85
CA HIS A 194 20.42 11.22 0.92
C HIS A 194 20.10 9.71 0.95
N ASP A 195 18.82 9.33 1.05
CA ASP A 195 18.43 7.93 0.93
C ASP A 195 18.60 7.48 -0.53
N ARG A 196 19.10 6.28 -0.74
CA ARG A 196 19.29 5.69 -2.09
C ARG A 196 17.98 5.51 -2.83
N TYR A 197 16.95 5.07 -2.09
CA TYR A 197 15.61 4.85 -2.59
C TYR A 197 14.61 5.61 -1.72
N VAL A 198 13.67 6.27 -2.36
CA VAL A 198 12.53 6.89 -1.70
C VAL A 198 11.27 6.28 -2.29
N LEU A 199 10.51 5.60 -1.45
CA LEU A 199 9.22 5.01 -1.80
C LEU A 199 8.12 5.79 -1.09
N VAL A 200 7.00 5.99 -1.77
CA VAL A 200 5.78 6.55 -1.18
C VAL A 200 4.66 5.54 -1.41
N ALA A 201 3.85 5.29 -0.40
CA ALA A 201 2.70 4.40 -0.50
C ALA A 201 1.43 5.10 -0.03
N GLY A 202 0.32 4.81 -0.69
CA GLY A 202 -1.02 5.24 -0.34
C GLY A 202 -2.04 4.33 -1.00
N HIS A 203 -3.31 4.42 -0.66
CA HIS A 203 -4.30 3.53 -1.23
C HIS A 203 -4.71 3.95 -2.65
N TYR A 204 -5.13 5.20 -2.85
CA TYR A 204 -5.54 5.68 -4.17
C TYR A 204 -4.37 5.78 -5.16
N PRO A 205 -4.57 5.45 -6.46
CA PRO A 205 -3.54 5.60 -7.48
C PRO A 205 -3.34 7.07 -7.87
N VAL A 206 -2.08 7.48 -8.07
CA VAL A 206 -1.76 8.72 -8.78
C VAL A 206 -2.08 8.54 -10.26
N TRP A 207 -1.59 7.45 -10.84
CA TRP A 207 -1.88 7.03 -12.20
C TRP A 207 -2.44 5.61 -12.21
N SER A 208 -3.52 5.42 -12.94
CA SER A 208 -4.07 4.10 -13.27
C SER A 208 -4.77 4.15 -14.62
N VAL A 209 -4.71 3.05 -15.36
CA VAL A 209 -5.46 2.88 -16.60
C VAL A 209 -6.83 2.23 -16.38
N ALA A 210 -7.10 1.77 -15.15
CA ALA A 210 -8.23 0.91 -14.82
C ALA A 210 -9.53 1.70 -14.53
N GLU A 211 -10.48 1.10 -13.84
CA GLU A 211 -11.85 1.60 -13.67
C GLU A 211 -11.92 2.91 -12.90
N HIS A 212 -11.18 3.03 -11.79
CA HIS A 212 -11.15 4.27 -11.00
C HIS A 212 -10.25 5.34 -11.63
N GLY A 213 -9.26 4.92 -12.42
CA GLY A 213 -8.37 5.82 -13.16
C GLY A 213 -7.46 6.67 -12.28
N PRO A 214 -6.89 7.75 -12.87
CA PRO A 214 -6.03 8.65 -12.13
C PRO A 214 -6.81 9.48 -11.11
N THR A 215 -6.33 9.53 -9.87
CA THR A 215 -6.96 10.34 -8.83
C THR A 215 -6.57 11.81 -8.98
N GLN A 216 -7.50 12.64 -9.42
CA GLN A 216 -7.24 14.06 -9.76
C GLN A 216 -6.67 14.85 -8.57
N CYS A 217 -7.10 14.56 -7.33
CA CYS A 217 -6.54 15.14 -6.13
C CYS A 217 -5.04 14.82 -6.00
N LEU A 218 -4.63 13.56 -6.18
CA LEU A 218 -3.24 13.14 -6.07
C LEU A 218 -2.38 13.65 -7.23
N LEU A 219 -2.95 13.77 -8.43
CA LEU A 219 -2.27 14.42 -9.57
C LEU A 219 -1.88 15.87 -9.24
N ARG A 220 -2.73 16.58 -8.51
CA ARG A 220 -2.45 17.97 -8.09
C ARG A 220 -1.48 18.04 -6.91
N LEU A 221 -1.67 17.19 -5.89
CA LEU A 221 -0.95 17.27 -4.61
C LEU A 221 0.36 16.48 -4.61
N LEU A 222 0.33 15.22 -5.06
CA LEU A 222 1.47 14.31 -4.91
C LEU A 222 2.38 14.29 -6.14
N ARG A 223 1.84 14.19 -7.35
CA ARG A 223 2.66 14.07 -8.57
C ARG A 223 3.80 15.10 -8.66
N PRO A 224 3.57 16.41 -8.40
CA PRO A 224 4.66 17.40 -8.41
C PRO A 224 5.74 17.14 -7.35
N LEU A 225 5.35 16.66 -6.16
CA LEU A 225 6.27 16.34 -5.08
C LEU A 225 7.11 15.10 -5.40
N LEU A 226 6.46 14.04 -5.92
CA LEU A 226 7.15 12.80 -6.32
C LEU A 226 8.24 13.08 -7.35
N ARG A 227 7.93 13.87 -8.38
CA ARG A 227 8.90 14.30 -9.40
C ARG A 227 10.02 15.16 -8.82
N ARG A 228 9.66 16.21 -8.08
CA ARG A 228 10.64 17.16 -7.50
C ARG A 228 11.65 16.47 -6.62
N HIS A 229 11.21 15.49 -5.83
CA HIS A 229 12.07 14.77 -4.88
C HIS A 229 12.63 13.46 -5.46
N ARG A 230 12.43 13.19 -6.77
CA ARG A 230 12.94 12.00 -7.46
C ARG A 230 12.57 10.72 -6.71
N VAL A 231 11.30 10.62 -6.31
CA VAL A 231 10.77 9.42 -5.66
C VAL A 231 10.97 8.23 -6.60
N THR A 232 11.50 7.14 -6.07
CA THR A 232 11.80 5.93 -6.85
C THR A 232 10.52 5.28 -7.35
N ALA A 233 9.53 5.12 -6.46
CA ALA A 233 8.22 4.60 -6.83
C ALA A 233 7.12 5.05 -5.85
N TYR A 234 5.89 5.16 -6.38
CA TYR A 234 4.64 5.24 -5.65
C TYR A 234 3.92 3.90 -5.75
N LEU A 235 3.46 3.36 -4.61
CA LEU A 235 2.78 2.08 -4.52
C LEU A 235 1.35 2.29 -4.02
N CYS A 236 0.37 1.63 -4.64
CA CYS A 236 -1.04 1.77 -4.28
C CYS A 236 -1.85 0.51 -4.58
N GLY A 237 -3.09 0.50 -4.11
CA GLY A 237 -4.16 -0.45 -4.42
C GLY A 237 -5.29 0.21 -5.19
N HIS A 238 -6.52 0.04 -4.70
CA HIS A 238 -7.77 0.63 -5.13
C HIS A 238 -8.32 0.09 -6.46
N ASP A 239 -7.54 0.07 -7.52
CA ASP A 239 -7.91 -0.62 -8.75
C ASP A 239 -7.55 -2.10 -8.65
N HIS A 240 -8.52 -2.99 -8.82
CA HIS A 240 -8.42 -4.42 -8.54
C HIS A 240 -7.63 -5.19 -9.63
N ASN A 241 -6.39 -4.80 -9.83
CA ASN A 241 -5.49 -5.37 -10.83
C ASN A 241 -4.02 -5.10 -10.48
N LEU A 242 -3.13 -5.53 -11.36
CA LEU A 242 -1.70 -5.22 -11.25
C LEU A 242 -1.29 -4.32 -12.41
N GLN A 243 -0.66 -3.19 -12.09
CA GLN A 243 -0.13 -2.27 -13.09
C GLN A 243 1.29 -1.82 -12.74
N PHE A 244 2.06 -1.54 -13.78
CA PHE A 244 3.27 -0.74 -13.68
C PHE A 244 3.24 0.38 -14.71
N LEU A 245 3.31 1.60 -14.21
CA LEU A 245 3.43 2.79 -15.05
C LEU A 245 4.73 3.51 -14.70
N HIS A 246 5.26 4.28 -15.65
CA HIS A 246 6.47 5.05 -15.44
C HIS A 246 6.32 6.42 -16.09
N GLU A 247 6.53 7.48 -15.31
CA GLU A 247 6.48 8.87 -15.79
C GLU A 247 7.56 9.70 -15.11
N ASP A 248 8.32 10.44 -15.88
CA ASP A 248 9.32 11.42 -15.43
C ASP A 248 10.30 10.89 -14.36
N GLY A 249 10.72 9.64 -14.51
CA GLY A 249 11.65 8.99 -13.58
C GLY A 249 11.01 8.40 -12.33
N VAL A 250 9.69 8.49 -12.17
CA VAL A 250 8.93 7.88 -11.08
C VAL A 250 8.22 6.62 -11.58
N GLY A 251 8.39 5.50 -10.87
CA GLY A 251 7.59 4.30 -11.07
C GLY A 251 6.26 4.39 -10.30
N TYR A 252 5.17 3.89 -10.89
CA TYR A 252 3.88 3.78 -10.23
C TYR A 252 3.44 2.31 -10.28
N VAL A 253 3.26 1.71 -9.13
CA VAL A 253 2.87 0.31 -8.97
C VAL A 253 1.47 0.27 -8.39
N VAL A 254 0.52 -0.25 -9.15
CA VAL A 254 -0.80 -0.62 -8.62
C VAL A 254 -0.76 -2.12 -8.30
N SER A 255 -1.12 -2.50 -7.10
CA SER A 255 -1.15 -3.87 -6.60
C SER A 255 -2.42 -4.10 -5.77
N GLY A 256 -3.58 -3.93 -6.43
CA GLY A 256 -4.90 -4.04 -5.81
C GLY A 256 -5.63 -5.36 -6.10
N ALA A 257 -4.90 -6.43 -6.39
CA ALA A 257 -5.45 -7.72 -6.82
C ALA A 257 -5.54 -8.77 -5.69
N GLY A 258 -5.56 -8.34 -4.44
CA GLY A 258 -5.52 -9.25 -3.28
C GLY A 258 -6.76 -10.13 -3.14
N ASN A 259 -7.94 -9.58 -3.35
CA ASN A 259 -9.22 -10.26 -3.18
C ASN A 259 -10.12 -10.22 -4.41
N PHE A 260 -10.04 -9.15 -5.21
CA PHE A 260 -10.81 -8.96 -6.43
C PHE A 260 -9.88 -8.82 -7.63
N MET A 261 -10.44 -8.98 -8.83
CA MET A 261 -9.70 -8.81 -10.07
C MET A 261 -10.62 -8.28 -11.16
N GLU A 262 -10.22 -7.19 -11.82
CA GLU A 262 -10.98 -6.58 -12.89
C GLU A 262 -10.09 -6.25 -14.10
N ALA A 263 -10.67 -6.33 -15.30
CA ALA A 263 -9.95 -6.21 -16.57
C ALA A 263 -10.07 -4.83 -17.23
N SER A 264 -10.80 -3.90 -16.61
CA SER A 264 -11.08 -2.59 -17.19
C SER A 264 -9.80 -1.80 -17.44
N GLN A 265 -9.74 -1.16 -18.59
CA GLN A 265 -8.71 -0.19 -18.96
C GLN A 265 -9.35 1.09 -19.51
N THR A 266 -10.50 1.43 -18.98
CA THR A 266 -11.33 2.54 -19.49
C THR A 266 -10.61 3.90 -19.42
N HIS A 267 -9.65 4.06 -18.50
CA HIS A 267 -8.86 5.27 -18.33
C HIS A 267 -7.47 5.21 -19.01
N ARG A 268 -7.26 4.26 -19.94
CA ARG A 268 -5.96 4.14 -20.62
C ARG A 268 -5.57 5.41 -21.38
N ALA A 269 -6.53 6.16 -21.90
CA ALA A 269 -6.28 7.45 -22.57
C ALA A 269 -6.05 8.62 -21.59
N ALA A 270 -6.34 8.44 -20.30
CA ALA A 270 -6.16 9.46 -19.27
C ALA A 270 -4.75 9.50 -18.67
N VAL A 271 -3.92 8.49 -18.96
CA VAL A 271 -2.52 8.45 -18.53
C VAL A 271 -1.60 8.97 -19.65
N PRO A 272 -0.40 9.50 -19.31
CA PRO A 272 0.53 9.98 -20.32
C PRO A 272 0.87 8.90 -21.37
N PRO A 273 0.98 9.27 -22.66
CA PRO A 273 1.33 8.31 -23.71
C PRO A 273 2.61 7.54 -23.39
N GLY A 274 2.55 6.21 -23.49
CA GLY A 274 3.67 5.33 -23.19
C GLY A 274 4.02 5.16 -21.70
N ALA A 275 3.27 5.77 -20.77
CA ALA A 275 3.52 5.57 -19.32
C ALA A 275 3.15 4.16 -18.86
N ALA A 276 2.04 3.59 -19.32
CA ALA A 276 1.60 2.25 -18.96
C ALA A 276 2.53 1.19 -19.59
N ARG A 277 3.28 0.47 -18.75
CA ARG A 277 4.28 -0.53 -19.11
C ARG A 277 3.81 -1.96 -18.91
N PHE A 278 2.93 -2.17 -17.95
CA PHE A 278 2.37 -3.47 -17.62
C PHE A 278 0.96 -3.29 -17.09
N PHE A 279 0.07 -4.22 -17.44
CA PHE A 279 -1.28 -4.37 -16.91
C PHE A 279 -1.65 -5.84 -16.85
N TYR A 280 -2.21 -6.27 -15.73
CA TYR A 280 -2.79 -7.59 -15.56
C TYR A 280 -4.05 -7.51 -14.69
N GLY A 281 -5.17 -7.92 -15.24
CA GLY A 281 -6.50 -7.84 -14.61
C GLY A 281 -7.43 -8.91 -15.16
N ALA A 282 -6.95 -10.17 -15.29
CA ALA A 282 -7.78 -11.28 -15.80
C ALA A 282 -8.78 -11.72 -14.71
N PRO A 283 -10.10 -11.62 -14.94
CA PRO A 283 -11.12 -11.95 -13.94
C PRO A 283 -11.08 -13.40 -13.44
N GLU A 284 -10.57 -14.33 -14.24
CA GLU A 284 -10.37 -15.74 -13.88
C GLU A 284 -9.09 -15.98 -13.06
N SER A 285 -8.25 -14.97 -12.90
CA SER A 285 -7.01 -15.06 -12.14
C SER A 285 -7.28 -15.38 -10.66
N PRO A 286 -6.40 -16.14 -10.01
CA PRO A 286 -6.48 -16.40 -8.58
C PRO A 286 -6.08 -15.20 -7.70
N GLY A 287 -5.88 -14.02 -8.28
CA GLY A 287 -5.43 -12.82 -7.59
C GLY A 287 -3.98 -12.46 -7.91
N GLY A 288 -3.42 -11.51 -7.17
CA GLY A 288 -2.05 -11.07 -7.43
C GLY A 288 -1.49 -10.10 -6.39
N PHE A 289 -0.17 -9.94 -6.43
CA PHE A 289 0.59 -9.02 -5.58
C PHE A 289 1.90 -8.62 -6.25
N ALA A 290 2.55 -7.58 -5.75
CA ALA A 290 3.87 -7.18 -6.19
C ALA A 290 4.95 -7.68 -5.23
N HIS A 291 6.08 -8.14 -5.75
CA HIS A 291 7.31 -8.41 -5.00
C HIS A 291 8.36 -7.37 -5.38
N LEU A 292 8.87 -6.65 -4.41
CA LEU A 292 9.85 -5.58 -4.59
C LEU A 292 11.19 -6.00 -3.98
N ARG A 293 12.26 -5.61 -4.68
CA ARG A 293 13.63 -5.84 -4.24
C ARG A 293 14.44 -4.56 -4.42
N LEU A 294 15.08 -4.11 -3.35
CA LEU A 294 15.97 -2.95 -3.33
C LEU A 294 17.37 -3.43 -2.98
N ASP A 295 18.27 -3.44 -3.94
CA ASP A 295 19.68 -3.79 -3.73
C ASP A 295 20.61 -2.57 -3.90
N ALA A 296 21.92 -2.82 -3.94
CA ALA A 296 22.91 -1.75 -4.08
C ALA A 296 22.82 -1.02 -5.42
N ASP A 297 22.35 -1.70 -6.48
CA ASP A 297 22.46 -1.22 -7.86
C ASP A 297 21.16 -0.59 -8.35
N HIS A 298 20.03 -1.34 -8.28
CA HIS A 298 18.73 -0.86 -8.81
C HIS A 298 17.53 -1.48 -8.08
N PRO A 299 16.39 -0.76 -8.05
CA PRO A 299 15.14 -1.33 -7.57
C PRO A 299 14.58 -2.29 -8.63
N THR A 300 14.03 -3.40 -8.19
CA THR A 300 13.31 -4.35 -9.06
C THR A 300 11.89 -4.52 -8.55
N VAL A 301 10.91 -4.41 -9.44
CA VAL A 301 9.50 -4.73 -9.18
C VAL A 301 9.13 -5.94 -10.01
N ARG A 302 8.49 -6.91 -9.38
CA ARG A 302 7.93 -8.08 -10.06
C ARG A 302 6.47 -8.23 -9.66
N CYS A 303 5.58 -8.06 -10.61
CA CYS A 303 4.17 -8.40 -10.45
C CYS A 303 4.00 -9.89 -10.76
N ARG A 304 3.27 -10.62 -9.91
CA ARG A 304 3.06 -12.06 -10.09
C ARG A 304 1.61 -12.37 -10.35
N GLU A 305 1.41 -13.10 -11.42
CA GLU A 305 0.13 -13.55 -11.98
C GLU A 305 -0.09 -15.06 -11.85
N ARG A 306 0.89 -15.87 -11.49
CA ARG A 306 0.74 -17.34 -11.54
C ARG A 306 1.44 -18.08 -10.39
N TYR A 307 0.68 -18.99 -9.86
CA TYR A 307 1.05 -20.41 -9.62
C TYR A 307 -0.08 -21.32 -9.98
#